data_1f12c3bf11b22b3d2ee283ca8eed7c29
#
_entry.id   1f12c3bf11b22b3d2ee283ca8eed7c29
#
_cell.length_a   1.000
_cell.length_b   1.000
_cell.length_c   1.000
_cell.angle_alpha   90.00
_cell.angle_beta   90.00
_cell.angle_gamma   90.00
#
_symmetry.space_group_name_H-M   'P 1'
#
loop_
_entity.id
_entity.type
_entity.pdbx_description
1 polymer ?
#
loop_
_entity_poly.entity_id
_entity_poly.type
_entity_poly.pdbx_seq_one_letter_code
_entity_poly.pdbx_strand_id
1 'polypeptide(L)'
;HVLFRRQRQMCIRDSSKKEISVKIRLGVDNFDVENDLTCFMKELINVGIKTFYVHARIAILQGLDPKENRTIPPLNYQRVLRLKKEFHDSNIIINGGIHNFEKAREEFKSLDGIMIGRAAYDSPYKLVNIDQMYFKSNKHAVSLIKVIERMFSYINDLNVNEQSKAKFHMLNLFKGLIDAKKSRILLLNGSNNEEIKNELLSIIRFNENQVA
;
A
#
# COMPACT_ATOMS: atom_id res chain seq x y z
N HIS A 1 -14.38 -1.82 25.06
CA HIS A 1 -13.28 -1.81 24.07
C HIS A 1 -13.07 -0.45 23.39
N VAL A 2 -14.12 0.33 23.10
CA VAL A 2 -14.01 1.66 22.46
C VAL A 2 -13.35 2.67 23.41
N LEU A 3 -13.74 2.70 24.68
CA LEU A 3 -13.18 3.58 25.71
C LEU A 3 -11.66 3.39 25.90
N PHE A 4 -11.16 2.17 25.94
CA PHE A 4 -9.72 1.89 26.08
C PHE A 4 -8.89 2.33 24.84
N ARG A 5 -9.45 2.22 23.63
CA ARG A 5 -8.79 2.72 22.42
C ARG A 5 -8.71 4.25 22.40
N ARG A 6 -9.80 4.92 22.79
CA ARG A 6 -9.85 6.40 22.92
C ARG A 6 -8.82 6.89 23.93
N GLN A 7 -8.78 6.31 25.12
CA GLN A 7 -7.82 6.67 26.16
C GLN A 7 -6.37 6.48 25.72
N ARG A 8 -6.06 5.36 25.05
CA ARG A 8 -4.72 5.10 24.49
C ARG A 8 -4.31 6.16 23.46
N GLN A 9 -5.19 6.56 22.57
CA GLN A 9 -4.89 7.56 21.53
C GLN A 9 -4.70 8.95 22.14
N MET A 10 -5.47 9.32 23.17
CA MET A 10 -5.24 10.55 23.92
C MET A 10 -3.86 10.54 24.59
N CYS A 11 -3.49 9.47 25.27
CA CYS A 11 -2.18 9.36 25.93
C CYS A 11 -1.03 9.44 24.91
N ILE A 12 -1.14 8.79 23.74
CA ILE A 12 -0.12 8.87 22.69
C ILE A 12 0.01 10.30 22.16
N ARG A 13 -1.11 11.00 21.92
CA ARG A 13 -1.10 12.38 21.45
C ARG A 13 -0.46 13.32 22.49
N ASP A 14 -0.84 13.18 23.74
CA ASP A 14 -0.38 14.06 24.82
C ASP A 14 1.11 13.83 25.15
N SER A 15 1.61 12.63 24.87
CA SER A 15 3.03 12.28 25.03
C SER A 15 3.93 12.64 23.83
N SER A 16 3.34 13.02 22.69
CA SER A 16 4.07 13.30 21.45
C SER A 16 3.64 14.64 20.82
N LYS A 17 4.64 15.43 20.40
CA LYS A 17 4.39 16.64 19.58
C LYS A 17 4.12 16.31 18.11
N LYS A 18 4.11 15.03 17.73
CA LYS A 18 3.90 14.58 16.36
C LYS A 18 2.41 14.44 16.05
N GLU A 19 2.04 14.69 14.80
CA GLU A 19 0.70 14.43 14.31
C GLU A 19 0.37 12.93 14.40
N ILE A 20 -0.82 12.61 14.89
CA ILE A 20 -1.33 11.24 15.01
C ILE A 20 -2.40 11.03 13.97
N SER A 21 -2.27 9.96 13.19
CA SER A 21 -3.30 9.47 12.28
C SER A 21 -3.89 8.15 12.77
N VAL A 22 -5.11 7.86 12.35
CA VAL A 22 -5.80 6.63 12.74
C VAL A 22 -6.19 5.81 11.52
N LYS A 23 -5.87 4.52 11.54
CA LYS A 23 -6.31 3.57 10.51
C LYS A 23 -7.49 2.76 11.04
N ILE A 24 -8.64 2.86 10.33
CA ILE A 24 -9.91 2.25 10.72
C ILE A 24 -10.50 1.41 9.57
N ARG A 25 -11.50 0.60 9.93
CA ARG A 25 -12.45 -0.01 8.99
C ARG A 25 -13.81 0.68 9.13
N LEU A 26 -14.75 0.37 8.23
CA LEU A 26 -16.11 0.92 8.28
C LEU A 26 -16.88 0.46 9.52
N GLY A 27 -16.52 -0.67 10.11
CA GLY A 27 -17.14 -1.22 11.30
C GLY A 27 -16.62 -2.63 11.59
N VAL A 28 -17.24 -3.28 12.59
CA VAL A 28 -16.91 -4.64 13.03
C VAL A 28 -18.24 -5.40 13.23
N ASP A 29 -18.35 -6.57 12.62
CA ASP A 29 -19.53 -7.44 12.72
C ASP A 29 -20.85 -6.70 12.41
N ASN A 30 -21.75 -6.57 13.37
CA ASN A 30 -23.07 -5.92 13.25
C ASN A 30 -23.04 -4.40 13.49
N PHE A 31 -21.87 -3.77 13.42
CA PHE A 31 -21.71 -2.34 13.62
C PHE A 31 -22.50 -1.55 12.56
N ASP A 32 -23.26 -0.54 12.98
CA ASP A 32 -23.93 0.37 12.06
C ASP A 32 -22.91 1.30 11.40
N VAL A 33 -22.58 0.97 10.14
CA VAL A 33 -21.58 1.72 9.37
C VAL A 33 -21.96 3.18 9.08
N GLU A 34 -23.21 3.56 9.26
CA GLU A 34 -23.66 4.95 9.10
C GLU A 34 -23.54 5.71 10.43
N ASN A 35 -24.26 5.26 11.46
CA ASN A 35 -24.35 6.00 12.71
C ASN A 35 -23.15 5.77 13.63
N ASP A 36 -22.79 4.52 13.91
CA ASP A 36 -21.70 4.21 14.85
C ASP A 36 -20.35 4.70 14.35
N LEU A 37 -20.07 4.56 13.02
CA LEU A 37 -18.83 5.05 12.43
C LEU A 37 -18.74 6.57 12.52
N THR A 38 -19.84 7.28 12.24
CA THR A 38 -19.91 8.73 12.35
C THR A 38 -19.71 9.19 13.80
N CYS A 39 -20.33 8.54 14.78
CA CYS A 39 -20.12 8.82 16.20
C CYS A 39 -18.67 8.58 16.62
N PHE A 40 -18.10 7.43 16.23
CA PHE A 40 -16.72 7.09 16.53
C PHE A 40 -15.71 8.10 15.95
N MET A 41 -15.92 8.54 14.71
CA MET A 41 -15.06 9.54 14.10
C MET A 41 -15.18 10.91 14.78
N LYS A 42 -16.40 11.35 15.15
CA LYS A 42 -16.61 12.58 15.92
C LYS A 42 -15.83 12.56 17.24
N GLU A 43 -15.85 11.45 17.96
CA GLU A 43 -15.08 11.30 19.21
C GLU A 43 -13.58 11.45 18.98
N LEU A 44 -13.05 10.87 17.91
CA LEU A 44 -11.63 10.98 17.58
C LEU A 44 -11.24 12.40 17.13
N ILE A 45 -12.10 13.06 16.37
CA ILE A 45 -11.91 14.46 15.96
C ILE A 45 -11.92 15.39 17.18
N ASN A 46 -12.83 15.19 18.13
CA ASN A 46 -12.90 15.97 19.36
C ASN A 46 -11.64 15.88 20.22
N VAL A 47 -10.88 14.76 20.13
CA VAL A 47 -9.57 14.63 20.77
C VAL A 47 -8.41 15.07 19.86
N GLY A 48 -8.69 15.72 18.72
CA GLY A 48 -7.72 16.37 17.86
C GLY A 48 -7.11 15.47 16.77
N ILE A 49 -7.69 14.32 16.47
CA ILE A 49 -7.27 13.52 15.32
C ILE A 49 -7.83 14.15 14.04
N LYS A 50 -6.97 14.41 13.07
CA LYS A 50 -7.34 15.03 11.78
C LYS A 50 -7.21 14.10 10.58
N THR A 51 -6.41 13.03 10.66
CA THR A 51 -6.05 12.19 9.52
C THR A 51 -6.52 10.75 9.75
N PHE A 52 -7.35 10.25 8.83
CA PHE A 52 -7.98 8.93 8.90
C PHE A 52 -7.69 8.12 7.64
N TYR A 53 -7.09 6.93 7.81
CA TYR A 53 -6.97 5.92 6.77
C TYR A 53 -8.14 4.94 6.89
N VAL A 54 -9.08 5.00 5.95
CA VAL A 54 -10.34 4.25 6.03
C VAL A 54 -10.31 3.07 5.07
N HIS A 55 -10.23 1.84 5.61
CA HIS A 55 -10.40 0.63 4.81
C HIS A 55 -11.90 0.42 4.53
N ALA A 56 -12.26 0.47 3.25
CA ALA A 56 -13.65 0.47 2.77
C ALA A 56 -14.37 -0.89 2.95
N ARG A 57 -14.10 -1.61 4.04
CA ARG A 57 -14.75 -2.89 4.41
C ARG A 57 -15.04 -2.89 5.91
N ILE A 58 -16.07 -3.62 6.32
CA ILE A 58 -16.26 -4.03 7.71
C ILE A 58 -15.25 -5.14 8.06
N ALA A 59 -15.01 -5.37 9.34
CA ALA A 59 -14.30 -6.55 9.84
C ALA A 59 -15.34 -7.55 10.35
N ILE A 60 -15.21 -8.81 9.98
CA ILE A 60 -15.99 -9.92 10.50
C ILE A 60 -15.07 -10.72 11.40
N LEU A 61 -15.30 -10.67 12.73
CA LEU A 61 -14.42 -11.31 13.70
C LEU A 61 -14.73 -12.79 13.90
N GLN A 62 -15.98 -13.18 13.67
CA GLN A 62 -16.40 -14.56 13.78
C GLN A 62 -16.45 -15.22 12.41
N GLY A 63 -15.69 -16.31 12.23
CA GLY A 63 -15.74 -17.14 11.04
C GLY A 63 -14.85 -16.73 9.87
N LEU A 64 -14.12 -15.63 9.95
CA LEU A 64 -13.15 -15.21 8.92
C LEU A 64 -11.77 -14.98 9.51
N ASP A 65 -10.75 -15.55 8.87
CA ASP A 65 -9.36 -15.25 9.19
C ASP A 65 -8.95 -13.82 8.74
N PRO A 66 -7.77 -13.31 9.15
CA PRO A 66 -7.30 -11.99 8.75
C PRO A 66 -7.08 -11.81 7.24
N LYS A 67 -6.82 -12.88 6.47
CA LYS A 67 -6.65 -12.85 5.02
C LYS A 67 -8.02 -12.76 4.33
N GLU A 68 -8.97 -13.56 4.76
CA GLU A 68 -10.35 -13.56 4.31
C GLU A 68 -11.05 -12.22 4.58
N ASN A 69 -10.84 -11.64 5.75
CA ASN A 69 -11.32 -10.30 6.10
C ASN A 69 -10.81 -9.18 5.20
N ARG A 70 -9.78 -9.41 4.39
CA ARG A 70 -9.29 -8.45 3.40
C ARG A 70 -9.91 -8.62 2.03
N THR A 71 -10.65 -9.69 1.81
CA THR A 71 -11.16 -10.07 0.48
C THR A 71 -12.67 -10.32 0.45
N ILE A 72 -13.21 -11.05 1.43
CA ILE A 72 -14.61 -11.51 1.45
C ILE A 72 -15.61 -10.38 1.75
N PRO A 73 -15.47 -9.57 2.83
CA PRO A 73 -16.45 -8.52 3.10
C PRO A 73 -16.50 -7.53 1.91
N PRO A 74 -17.68 -7.09 1.47
CA PRO A 74 -17.82 -6.22 0.30
C PRO A 74 -17.15 -4.86 0.53
N LEU A 75 -16.63 -4.26 -0.56
CA LEU A 75 -16.12 -2.90 -0.55
C LEU A 75 -17.28 -1.91 -0.59
N ASN A 76 -17.28 -0.92 0.30
CA ASN A 76 -18.23 0.18 0.31
C ASN A 76 -17.48 1.53 0.20
N TYR A 77 -17.06 1.86 -1.00
CA TYR A 77 -16.38 3.14 -1.31
C TYR A 77 -17.31 4.33 -1.12
N GLN A 78 -18.61 4.16 -1.39
CA GLN A 78 -19.59 5.23 -1.23
C GLN A 78 -19.67 5.72 0.21
N ARG A 79 -19.54 4.81 1.19
CA ARG A 79 -19.49 5.23 2.60
C ARG A 79 -18.27 6.09 2.92
N VAL A 80 -17.10 5.75 2.35
CA VAL A 80 -15.88 6.55 2.54
C VAL A 80 -16.01 7.94 1.90
N LEU A 81 -16.60 8.02 0.71
CA LEU A 81 -16.87 9.29 0.03
C LEU A 81 -17.85 10.17 0.83
N ARG A 82 -18.86 9.56 1.48
CA ARG A 82 -19.77 10.28 2.38
C ARG A 82 -19.05 10.81 3.64
N LEU A 83 -18.11 10.02 4.22
CA LEU A 83 -17.30 10.50 5.36
C LEU A 83 -16.59 11.82 5.06
N LYS A 84 -16.03 11.97 3.85
CA LYS A 84 -15.38 13.23 3.45
C LYS A 84 -16.37 14.41 3.40
N LYS A 85 -17.60 14.17 2.97
CA LYS A 85 -18.65 15.21 2.97
C LYS A 85 -19.10 15.56 4.40
N GLU A 86 -19.18 14.57 5.29
CA GLU A 86 -19.55 14.75 6.71
C GLU A 86 -18.42 15.45 7.50
N PHE A 87 -17.16 15.13 7.19
CA PHE A 87 -15.97 15.60 7.90
C PHE A 87 -15.00 16.31 6.95
N HIS A 88 -15.46 17.40 6.33
CA HIS A 88 -14.74 18.15 5.29
C HIS A 88 -13.36 18.68 5.75
N ASP A 89 -13.22 19.00 7.05
CA ASP A 89 -11.97 19.50 7.65
C ASP A 89 -10.98 18.38 8.03
N SER A 90 -11.38 17.12 7.91
CA SER A 90 -10.51 15.97 8.19
C SER A 90 -9.89 15.43 6.91
N ASN A 91 -8.66 14.92 6.99
CA ASN A 91 -8.00 14.21 5.91
C ASN A 91 -8.52 12.77 5.87
N ILE A 92 -9.26 12.41 4.83
CA ILE A 92 -9.81 11.08 4.61
C ILE A 92 -9.05 10.39 3.49
N ILE A 93 -8.28 9.36 3.83
CA ILE A 93 -7.48 8.56 2.91
C ILE A 93 -8.15 7.19 2.74
N ILE A 94 -8.54 6.86 1.51
CA ILE A 94 -9.19 5.58 1.21
C ILE A 94 -8.19 4.44 1.10
N ASN A 95 -8.60 3.25 1.57
CA ASN A 95 -7.86 2.00 1.43
C ASN A 95 -8.82 0.85 1.10
N GLY A 96 -8.33 -0.18 0.42
CA GLY A 96 -9.03 -1.44 0.16
C GLY A 96 -9.30 -1.71 -1.33
N GLY A 97 -8.84 -2.86 -1.84
CA GLY A 97 -9.15 -3.35 -3.18
C GLY A 97 -8.61 -2.54 -4.36
N ILE A 98 -7.73 -1.57 -4.12
CA ILE A 98 -7.22 -0.67 -5.16
C ILE A 98 -6.06 -1.34 -5.89
N HIS A 99 -6.25 -1.62 -7.18
CA HIS A 99 -5.28 -2.28 -8.07
C HIS A 99 -5.00 -1.47 -9.36
N ASN A 100 -5.96 -0.64 -9.80
CA ASN A 100 -5.80 0.28 -10.92
C ASN A 100 -5.66 1.70 -10.37
N PHE A 101 -4.47 2.30 -10.54
CA PHE A 101 -4.13 3.58 -9.92
C PHE A 101 -4.72 4.76 -10.67
N GLU A 102 -4.85 4.67 -12.01
CA GLU A 102 -5.48 5.70 -12.83
C GLU A 102 -6.97 5.82 -12.52
N LYS A 103 -7.67 4.67 -12.53
CA LYS A 103 -9.09 4.61 -12.16
C LYS A 103 -9.31 5.13 -10.74
N ALA A 104 -8.46 4.73 -9.78
CA ALA A 104 -8.58 5.16 -8.40
C ALA A 104 -8.39 6.67 -8.25
N ARG A 105 -7.48 7.28 -9.03
CA ARG A 105 -7.27 8.73 -9.05
C ARG A 105 -8.55 9.48 -9.43
N GLU A 106 -9.24 9.04 -10.48
CA GLU A 106 -10.48 9.69 -10.94
C GLU A 106 -11.66 9.41 -9.99
N GLU A 107 -11.80 8.16 -9.53
CA GLU A 107 -12.89 7.75 -8.65
C GLU A 107 -12.83 8.43 -7.27
N PHE A 108 -11.64 8.62 -6.73
CA PHE A 108 -11.42 9.14 -5.38
C PHE A 108 -10.83 10.56 -5.33
N LYS A 109 -10.95 11.33 -6.40
CA LYS A 109 -10.42 12.70 -6.50
C LYS A 109 -10.94 13.69 -5.45
N SER A 110 -12.07 13.39 -4.81
CA SER A 110 -12.64 14.20 -3.72
C SER A 110 -12.09 13.87 -2.35
N LEU A 111 -11.29 12.82 -2.23
CA LEU A 111 -10.61 12.40 -0.99
C LEU A 111 -9.20 13.00 -0.93
N ASP A 112 -8.63 13.04 0.28
CA ASP A 112 -7.32 13.65 0.53
C ASP A 112 -6.15 12.72 0.19
N GLY A 113 -6.42 11.43 -0.08
CA GLY A 113 -5.40 10.49 -0.48
C GLY A 113 -5.91 9.06 -0.70
N ILE A 114 -5.01 8.25 -1.23
CA ILE A 114 -5.25 6.84 -1.54
C ILE A 114 -4.13 6.01 -0.91
N MET A 115 -4.49 5.07 -0.04
CA MET A 115 -3.56 4.12 0.54
C MET A 115 -3.55 2.81 -0.24
N ILE A 116 -2.44 2.52 -0.89
CA ILE A 116 -2.23 1.28 -1.64
C ILE A 116 -1.54 0.26 -0.72
N GLY A 117 -2.03 -0.96 -0.69
CA GLY A 117 -1.46 -2.05 0.09
C GLY A 117 -0.87 -3.14 -0.81
N ARG A 118 -1.58 -4.26 -0.92
CA ARG A 118 -1.13 -5.47 -1.64
C ARG A 118 -0.71 -5.20 -3.09
N ALA A 119 -1.40 -4.32 -3.80
CA ALA A 119 -1.05 -4.00 -5.19
C ALA A 119 0.37 -3.45 -5.34
N ALA A 120 0.87 -2.70 -4.35
CA ALA A 120 2.24 -2.21 -4.33
C ALA A 120 3.27 -3.34 -4.14
N TYR A 121 2.94 -4.35 -3.32
CA TYR A 121 3.79 -5.50 -3.12
C TYR A 121 3.71 -6.51 -4.27
N ASP A 122 2.50 -6.74 -4.80
CA ASP A 122 2.24 -7.70 -5.87
C ASP A 122 2.76 -7.23 -7.25
N SER A 123 2.98 -5.94 -7.43
CA SER A 123 3.48 -5.35 -8.68
C SER A 123 4.19 -4.01 -8.37
N PRO A 124 5.33 -4.02 -7.67
CA PRO A 124 5.97 -2.80 -7.16
C PRO A 124 6.41 -1.84 -8.27
N TYR A 125 6.78 -2.34 -9.45
CA TYR A 125 7.20 -1.48 -10.56
C TYR A 125 6.05 -0.63 -11.14
N LYS A 126 4.77 -0.98 -10.89
CA LYS A 126 3.64 -0.10 -11.25
C LYS A 126 3.65 1.24 -10.51
N LEU A 127 4.37 1.34 -9.39
CA LEU A 127 4.49 2.59 -8.64
C LEU A 127 5.42 3.61 -9.32
N VAL A 128 6.16 3.24 -10.35
CA VAL A 128 7.16 4.10 -11.00
C VAL A 128 6.57 5.40 -11.56
N ASN A 129 5.31 5.38 -11.96
CA ASN A 129 4.60 6.53 -12.54
C ASN A 129 3.75 7.32 -11.52
N ILE A 130 3.76 6.94 -10.24
CA ILE A 130 2.91 7.58 -9.22
C ILE A 130 3.22 9.06 -9.06
N ASP A 131 4.51 9.45 -9.07
CA ASP A 131 4.92 10.84 -8.93
C ASP A 131 4.40 11.72 -10.06
N GLN A 132 4.43 11.22 -11.30
CA GLN A 132 3.87 11.93 -12.45
C GLN A 132 2.34 11.96 -12.40
N MET A 133 1.71 10.85 -12.05
CA MET A 133 0.27 10.68 -12.06
C MET A 133 -0.43 11.51 -10.98
N TYR A 134 0.08 11.53 -9.76
CA TYR A 134 -0.58 12.16 -8.61
C TYR A 134 -0.01 13.51 -8.23
N PHE A 135 1.30 13.74 -8.42
CA PHE A 135 2.00 14.94 -7.96
C PHE A 135 2.48 15.84 -9.10
N LYS A 136 2.08 15.54 -10.36
CA LYS A 136 2.48 16.30 -11.55
C LYS A 136 4.01 16.52 -11.65
N SER A 137 4.78 15.55 -11.18
CA SER A 137 6.24 15.61 -11.19
C SER A 137 6.76 15.53 -12.62
N ASN A 138 7.69 16.40 -12.97
CA ASN A 138 8.39 16.38 -14.27
C ASN A 138 9.58 15.38 -14.26
N LYS A 139 9.82 14.66 -13.16
CA LYS A 139 10.90 13.67 -13.09
C LYS A 139 10.53 12.46 -13.95
N HIS A 140 11.49 12.00 -14.75
CA HIS A 140 11.33 10.77 -15.51
C HIS A 140 11.19 9.57 -14.56
N ALA A 141 10.34 8.63 -14.95
CA ALA A 141 10.20 7.36 -14.29
C ALA A 141 11.56 6.64 -14.23
N VAL A 142 11.87 6.04 -13.09
CA VAL A 142 13.12 5.28 -12.93
C VAL A 142 12.99 3.96 -13.70
N SER A 143 13.92 3.67 -14.62
CA SER A 143 13.92 2.40 -15.36
C SER A 143 14.10 1.21 -14.43
N LEU A 144 13.53 0.07 -14.80
CA LEU A 144 13.68 -1.18 -14.04
C LEU A 144 15.16 -1.60 -13.96
N ILE A 145 15.95 -1.36 -15.03
CA ILE A 145 17.41 -1.55 -15.05
C ILE A 145 18.04 -0.82 -13.85
N LYS A 146 17.76 0.47 -13.70
CA LYS A 146 18.34 1.29 -12.61
C LYS A 146 17.87 0.84 -11.22
N VAL A 147 16.63 0.35 -11.11
CA VAL A 147 16.13 -0.26 -9.86
C VAL A 147 16.95 -1.49 -9.51
N ILE A 148 17.20 -2.40 -10.45
CA ILE A 148 17.99 -3.61 -10.23
C ILE A 148 19.43 -3.28 -9.85
N GLU A 149 20.08 -2.36 -10.58
CA GLU A 149 21.44 -1.92 -10.24
C GLU A 149 21.58 -1.42 -8.82
N ARG A 150 20.66 -0.54 -8.37
CA ARG A 150 20.62 -0.01 -7.00
C ARG A 150 20.34 -1.09 -5.96
N MET A 151 19.42 -2.00 -6.25
CA MET A 151 19.10 -3.10 -5.34
C MET A 151 20.30 -4.03 -5.15
N PHE A 152 21.03 -4.38 -6.22
CA PHE A 152 22.23 -5.21 -6.08
C PHE A 152 23.39 -4.47 -5.41
N SER A 153 23.54 -3.17 -5.61
CA SER A 153 24.46 -2.37 -4.81
C SER A 153 24.15 -2.50 -3.32
N TYR A 154 22.88 -2.30 -2.94
CA TYR A 154 22.46 -2.48 -1.54
C TYR A 154 22.63 -3.91 -1.02
N ILE A 155 22.27 -4.92 -1.82
CA ILE A 155 22.39 -6.34 -1.44
C ILE A 155 23.83 -6.73 -1.14
N ASN A 156 24.80 -6.19 -1.88
CA ASN A 156 26.21 -6.52 -1.69
C ASN A 156 26.77 -5.99 -0.36
N ASP A 157 26.14 -4.99 0.24
CA ASP A 157 26.53 -4.43 1.56
C ASP A 157 25.88 -5.23 2.73
N LEU A 158 25.00 -6.21 2.44
CA LEU A 158 24.30 -7.00 3.44
C LEU A 158 25.03 -8.32 3.77
N ASN A 159 24.76 -8.87 4.95
CA ASN A 159 25.17 -10.25 5.26
C ASN A 159 24.33 -11.27 4.47
N VAL A 160 24.82 -12.51 4.37
CA VAL A 160 24.23 -13.57 3.49
C VAL A 160 22.75 -13.82 3.79
N ASN A 161 22.32 -13.82 5.06
CA ASN A 161 20.93 -14.05 5.44
C ASN A 161 20.02 -12.88 5.02
N GLU A 162 20.51 -11.66 5.11
CA GLU A 162 19.81 -10.46 4.70
C GLU A 162 19.73 -10.33 3.19
N GLN A 163 20.78 -10.73 2.46
CA GLN A 163 20.79 -10.79 0.99
C GLN A 163 19.64 -11.66 0.46
N SER A 164 19.45 -12.84 1.04
CA SER A 164 18.36 -13.76 0.63
C SER A 164 16.98 -13.14 0.88
N LYS A 165 16.79 -12.46 2.01
CA LYS A 165 15.53 -11.74 2.31
C LYS A 165 15.30 -10.59 1.33
N ALA A 166 16.32 -9.79 1.04
CA ALA A 166 16.22 -8.68 0.08
C ALA A 166 15.86 -9.19 -1.32
N LYS A 167 16.55 -10.24 -1.81
CA LYS A 167 16.24 -10.90 -3.08
C LYS A 167 14.80 -11.44 -3.13
N PHE A 168 14.29 -12.01 -2.04
CA PHE A 168 12.91 -12.48 -1.96
C PHE A 168 11.89 -11.36 -2.21
N HIS A 169 12.11 -10.16 -1.70
CA HIS A 169 11.23 -9.00 -1.93
C HIS A 169 11.30 -8.45 -3.36
N MET A 170 12.30 -8.83 -4.15
CA MET A 170 12.41 -8.43 -5.56
C MET A 170 11.62 -9.32 -6.53
N LEU A 171 11.12 -10.48 -6.10
CA LEU A 171 10.47 -11.48 -6.96
C LEU A 171 9.33 -10.92 -7.82
N ASN A 172 8.59 -9.96 -7.30
CA ASN A 172 7.44 -9.36 -7.97
C ASN A 172 7.79 -8.21 -8.93
N LEU A 173 9.05 -7.76 -8.98
CA LEU A 173 9.52 -6.76 -9.96
C LEU A 173 9.40 -7.26 -11.40
N PHE A 174 9.51 -8.57 -11.60
CA PHE A 174 9.53 -9.21 -12.92
C PHE A 174 8.16 -9.70 -13.39
N LYS A 175 7.10 -9.39 -12.64
CA LYS A 175 5.75 -9.84 -12.96
C LYS A 175 5.28 -9.24 -14.28
N GLY A 176 4.89 -10.10 -15.23
CA GLY A 176 4.42 -9.70 -16.56
C GLY A 176 5.51 -9.64 -17.62
N LEU A 177 6.78 -9.82 -17.27
CA LEU A 177 7.86 -9.93 -18.24
C LEU A 177 7.95 -11.34 -18.83
N ILE A 178 8.44 -11.43 -20.05
CA ILE A 178 8.94 -12.70 -20.64
C ILE A 178 10.08 -13.18 -19.72
N ASP A 179 10.13 -14.48 -19.45
CA ASP A 179 11.10 -15.09 -18.51
C ASP A 179 10.98 -14.66 -17.04
N ALA A 180 9.81 -14.17 -16.60
CA ALA A 180 9.54 -13.87 -15.19
C ALA A 180 9.79 -15.07 -14.26
N LYS A 181 9.56 -16.32 -14.72
CA LYS A 181 9.85 -17.53 -13.96
C LYS A 181 11.36 -17.73 -13.78
N LYS A 182 12.14 -17.54 -14.85
CA LYS A 182 13.61 -17.61 -14.82
C LYS A 182 14.17 -16.57 -13.83
N SER A 183 13.68 -15.32 -13.88
CA SER A 183 14.09 -14.26 -12.97
C SER A 183 13.87 -14.62 -11.50
N ARG A 184 12.73 -15.24 -11.16
CA ARG A 184 12.44 -15.69 -9.79
C ARG A 184 13.38 -16.81 -9.34
N ILE A 185 13.67 -17.78 -10.22
CA ILE A 185 14.60 -18.87 -9.92
C ILE A 185 16.01 -18.34 -9.65
N LEU A 186 16.49 -17.39 -10.47
CA LEU A 186 17.79 -16.74 -10.28
C LEU A 186 17.88 -16.04 -8.92
N LEU A 187 16.85 -15.28 -8.53
CA LEU A 187 16.82 -14.59 -7.25
C LEU A 187 16.79 -15.53 -6.04
N LEU A 188 16.10 -16.67 -6.14
CA LEU A 188 15.95 -17.62 -5.04
C LEU A 188 17.15 -18.55 -4.89
N ASN A 189 17.71 -19.05 -5.99
CA ASN A 189 18.68 -20.15 -5.99
C ASN A 189 20.10 -19.73 -6.41
N GLY A 190 20.26 -18.53 -6.96
CA GLY A 190 21.56 -18.06 -7.40
C GLY A 190 22.46 -17.66 -6.23
N SER A 191 23.73 -18.10 -6.28
CA SER A 191 24.73 -17.83 -5.25
C SER A 191 25.61 -16.61 -5.56
N ASN A 192 25.87 -16.32 -6.83
CA ASN A 192 26.70 -15.20 -7.27
C ASN A 192 25.84 -13.99 -7.65
N ASN A 193 25.88 -12.94 -6.82
CA ASN A 193 25.06 -11.74 -7.02
C ASN A 193 25.35 -11.02 -8.35
N GLU A 194 26.61 -11.01 -8.82
CA GLU A 194 26.97 -10.33 -10.06
C GLU A 194 26.41 -11.08 -11.29
N GLU A 195 26.49 -12.41 -11.30
CA GLU A 195 25.89 -13.24 -12.35
C GLU A 195 24.38 -13.08 -12.37
N ILE A 196 23.72 -13.15 -11.20
CA ILE A 196 22.27 -12.94 -11.08
C ILE A 196 21.90 -11.59 -11.67
N LYS A 197 22.57 -10.52 -11.25
CA LYS A 197 22.33 -9.15 -11.72
C LYS A 197 22.42 -9.07 -13.25
N ASN A 198 23.50 -9.59 -13.85
CA ASN A 198 23.73 -9.53 -15.29
C ASN A 198 22.66 -10.29 -16.08
N GLU A 199 22.27 -11.47 -15.63
CA GLU A 199 21.17 -12.24 -16.23
C GLU A 199 19.82 -11.50 -16.13
N LEU A 200 19.50 -10.90 -14.99
CA LEU A 200 18.28 -10.12 -14.82
C LEU A 200 18.25 -8.88 -15.72
N LEU A 201 19.38 -8.18 -15.85
CA LEU A 201 19.50 -7.05 -16.76
C LEU A 201 19.33 -7.46 -18.22
N SER A 202 19.84 -8.64 -18.62
CA SER A 202 19.63 -9.20 -19.96
C SER A 202 18.14 -9.47 -20.23
N ILE A 203 17.44 -10.09 -19.28
CA ILE A 203 15.99 -10.34 -19.38
C ILE A 203 15.22 -9.03 -19.54
N ILE A 204 15.54 -7.99 -18.76
CA ILE A 204 14.86 -6.69 -18.83
C ILE A 204 15.08 -6.04 -20.21
N ARG A 205 16.32 -5.97 -20.68
CA ARG A 205 16.65 -5.41 -22.00
C ARG A 205 15.95 -6.14 -23.14
N PHE A 206 15.87 -7.47 -23.06
CA PHE A 206 15.12 -8.24 -24.03
C PHE A 206 13.64 -7.84 -24.07
N ASN A 207 13.00 -7.68 -22.92
CA ASN A 207 11.60 -7.25 -22.83
C ASN A 207 11.39 -5.80 -23.32
N GLU A 208 12.30 -4.88 -23.02
CA GLU A 208 12.22 -3.50 -23.51
C GLU A 208 12.27 -3.45 -25.06
N ASN A 209 13.10 -4.29 -25.69
CA ASN A 209 13.20 -4.37 -27.15
C ASN A 209 11.98 -5.03 -27.84
N GLN A 210 11.12 -5.75 -27.11
CA GLN A 210 9.89 -6.33 -27.66
C GLN A 210 8.71 -5.35 -27.67
N VAL A 211 8.80 -4.25 -26.93
CA VAL A 211 7.74 -3.24 -26.78
C VAL A 211 8.02 -1.98 -27.63
N ALA A 212 9.24 -1.83 -28.12
CA ALA A 212 9.65 -0.73 -29.03
C ALA A 212 9.30 -1.07 -30.46
#